data_f9aefb11ae5415bca143989096b47ca1
#
_entry.id   f9aefb11ae5415bca143989096b47ca1
#
_cell.length_a   1.000
_cell.length_b   1.000
_cell.length_c   1.000
_cell.angle_alpha   90.00
_cell.angle_beta   90.00
_cell.angle_gamma   90.00
#
_symmetry.space_group_name_H-M   'P 1'
#
loop_
_entity.id
_entity.type
_entity.pdbx_description
1 polymer ?
#
loop_
_entity_poly.entity_id
_entity_poly.type
_entity_poly.pdbx_seq_one_letter_code
_entity_poly.pdbx_strand_id
1 'polypeptide(L)'
;MNIVIMSYDNAPEERVTNRKAIKEALGGNAFIYIGTSDTCNNFIDILTKYGNDDLLLIEDDVRLCNSFLYEVMDAIEEYEDEVINFHYNIHDSGFTSEVPVNKYQFNQCVFFPKHVAKKMKTHCKQFYKLYPYYVRKKVYEMEIRYALNQLHIEHFIAYEPELVKCLGFESMIGTPPITTHNFIDDIKPVEEETNGEE
;
A
#
# COMPACT_ATOMS: atom_id res chain seq x y z
N MET A 1 1.88 2.10 14.83
CA MET A 1 1.43 1.86 13.44
C MET A 1 0.51 0.64 13.38
N ASN A 2 -0.63 0.75 12.70
CA ASN A 2 -1.51 -0.38 12.40
C ASN A 2 -1.11 -0.99 11.04
N ILE A 3 -0.83 -2.30 11.00
CA ILE A 3 -0.59 -3.03 9.76
C ILE A 3 -1.86 -3.80 9.43
N VAL A 4 -2.45 -3.56 8.26
CA VAL A 4 -3.72 -4.16 7.85
C VAL A 4 -3.55 -4.87 6.52
N ILE A 5 -3.84 -6.18 6.51
CA ILE A 5 -3.91 -6.99 5.29
C ILE A 5 -5.36 -6.97 4.82
N MET A 6 -5.61 -6.34 3.67
CA MET A 6 -6.94 -6.29 3.06
C MET A 6 -7.19 -7.54 2.23
N SER A 7 -8.32 -8.18 2.47
CA SER A 7 -8.77 -9.39 1.78
C SER A 7 -10.29 -9.37 1.60
N TYR A 8 -10.85 -10.41 0.99
CA TYR A 8 -12.26 -10.52 0.65
C TYR A 8 -12.87 -11.81 1.20
N ASP A 9 -14.17 -11.78 1.47
CA ASP A 9 -14.94 -12.91 2.02
C ASP A 9 -14.95 -14.13 1.09
N ASN A 10 -14.99 -13.91 -0.23
CA ASN A 10 -14.97 -14.94 -1.26
C ASN A 10 -13.61 -15.06 -1.97
N ALA A 11 -12.51 -14.73 -1.27
CA ALA A 11 -11.18 -14.85 -1.84
C ALA A 11 -10.84 -16.31 -2.20
N PRO A 12 -10.22 -16.58 -3.37
CA PRO A 12 -9.70 -17.91 -3.70
C PRO A 12 -8.76 -18.47 -2.62
N GLU A 13 -8.66 -19.80 -2.52
CA GLU A 13 -7.85 -20.47 -1.48
C GLU A 13 -6.39 -20.00 -1.48
N GLU A 14 -5.84 -19.71 -2.65
CA GLU A 14 -4.49 -19.17 -2.82
C GLU A 14 -4.30 -17.85 -2.08
N ARG A 15 -5.26 -16.91 -2.21
CA ARG A 15 -5.26 -15.64 -1.47
C ARG A 15 -5.47 -15.85 0.03
N VAL A 16 -6.35 -16.77 0.40
CA VAL A 16 -6.56 -17.15 1.81
C VAL A 16 -5.28 -17.68 2.44
N THR A 17 -4.54 -18.50 1.72
CA THR A 17 -3.24 -19.04 2.14
C THR A 17 -2.20 -17.91 2.20
N ASN A 18 -2.14 -17.07 1.17
CA ASN A 18 -1.15 -16.00 1.08
C ASN A 18 -1.31 -14.96 2.20
N ARG A 19 -2.54 -14.50 2.52
CA ARG A 19 -2.74 -13.55 3.62
C ARG A 19 -2.28 -14.07 4.98
N LYS A 20 -2.32 -15.40 5.20
CA LYS A 20 -1.75 -16.01 6.41
C LYS A 20 -0.24 -15.97 6.38
N ALA A 21 0.37 -16.30 5.24
CA ALA A 21 1.81 -16.22 5.05
C ALA A 21 2.34 -14.78 5.24
N ILE A 22 1.65 -13.77 4.69
CA ILE A 22 1.96 -12.35 4.93
C ILE A 22 1.91 -12.05 6.43
N LYS A 23 0.84 -12.47 7.13
CA LYS A 23 0.71 -12.23 8.57
C LYS A 23 1.82 -12.89 9.38
N GLU A 24 2.23 -14.11 9.03
CA GLU A 24 3.34 -14.82 9.66
C GLU A 24 4.67 -14.11 9.42
N ALA A 25 4.94 -13.67 8.18
CA ALA A 25 6.12 -12.88 7.83
C ALA A 25 6.20 -11.56 8.62
N LEU A 26 5.05 -10.97 8.99
CA LEU A 26 4.95 -9.78 9.82
C LEU A 26 4.95 -10.08 11.34
N GLY A 27 5.42 -11.26 11.73
CA GLY A 27 5.51 -11.67 13.15
C GLY A 27 4.15 -11.77 13.86
N GLY A 28 3.06 -11.94 13.12
CA GLY A 28 1.70 -12.05 13.66
C GLY A 28 1.04 -10.72 14.03
N ASN A 29 1.74 -9.60 13.93
CA ASN A 29 1.28 -8.28 14.41
C ASN A 29 0.31 -7.56 13.44
N ALA A 30 -0.02 -8.16 12.30
CA ALA A 30 -0.94 -7.58 11.33
C ALA A 30 -2.40 -7.98 11.60
N PHE A 31 -3.31 -7.04 11.32
CA PHE A 31 -4.75 -7.30 11.30
C PHE A 31 -5.16 -7.81 9.90
N ILE A 32 -5.93 -8.89 9.84
CA ILE A 32 -6.56 -9.29 8.58
C ILE A 32 -7.96 -8.67 8.55
N TYR A 33 -8.19 -7.82 7.57
CA TYR A 33 -9.52 -7.26 7.28
C TYR A 33 -10.16 -8.07 6.15
N ILE A 34 -11.31 -8.69 6.44
CA ILE A 34 -12.10 -9.42 5.46
C ILE A 34 -13.27 -8.52 5.06
N GLY A 35 -13.21 -8.01 3.86
CA GLY A 35 -14.25 -7.16 3.29
C GLY A 35 -15.11 -7.88 2.25
N THR A 36 -15.90 -7.10 1.56
CA THR A 36 -16.72 -7.54 0.42
C THR A 36 -16.02 -7.26 -0.90
N SER A 37 -16.69 -7.52 -2.01
CA SER A 37 -16.19 -7.11 -3.34
C SER A 37 -16.27 -5.61 -3.61
N ASP A 38 -16.75 -4.79 -2.68
CA ASP A 38 -16.77 -3.31 -2.76
C ASP A 38 -15.49 -2.74 -2.15
N THR A 39 -14.45 -2.59 -2.95
CA THR A 39 -13.12 -2.14 -2.52
C THR A 39 -13.13 -0.73 -1.91
N CYS A 40 -13.94 0.19 -2.46
CA CYS A 40 -14.06 1.54 -1.91
C CYS A 40 -14.66 1.54 -0.50
N ASN A 41 -15.72 0.76 -0.30
CA ASN A 41 -16.34 0.65 1.02
C ASN A 41 -15.42 -0.06 2.03
N ASN A 42 -14.69 -1.08 1.59
CA ASN A 42 -13.68 -1.77 2.42
C ASN A 42 -12.60 -0.80 2.89
N PHE A 43 -12.11 0.08 2.03
CA PHE A 43 -11.12 1.06 2.40
C PHE A 43 -11.65 2.08 3.42
N ILE A 44 -12.89 2.57 3.24
CA ILE A 44 -13.57 3.42 4.23
C ILE A 44 -13.70 2.72 5.60
N ASP A 45 -14.00 1.44 5.61
CA ASP A 45 -14.12 0.64 6.83
C ASP A 45 -12.77 0.45 7.52
N ILE A 46 -11.72 0.18 6.75
CA ILE A 46 -10.33 0.10 7.25
C ILE A 46 -9.93 1.43 7.89
N LEU A 47 -10.14 2.55 7.21
CA LEU A 47 -9.87 3.88 7.76
C LEU A 47 -10.71 4.16 9.03
N THR A 48 -11.91 3.61 9.11
CA THR A 48 -12.78 3.77 10.29
C THR A 48 -12.25 3.02 11.50
N LYS A 49 -11.72 1.81 11.30
CA LYS A 49 -11.23 0.94 12.37
C LYS A 49 -9.79 1.28 12.78
N TYR A 50 -8.93 1.59 11.82
CA TYR A 50 -7.49 1.62 12.01
C TYR A 50 -6.85 2.98 11.70
N GLY A 51 -7.56 3.91 11.04
CA GLY A 51 -7.02 5.20 10.59
C GLY A 51 -6.81 6.25 11.69
N ASN A 52 -6.91 5.88 12.98
CA ASN A 52 -6.56 6.77 14.10
C ASN A 52 -5.07 6.76 14.46
N ASP A 53 -4.30 5.90 13.82
CA ASP A 53 -2.85 5.78 13.91
C ASP A 53 -2.25 5.71 12.51
N ASP A 54 -0.91 5.66 12.42
CA ASP A 54 -0.24 5.33 11.17
C ASP A 54 -0.77 4.02 10.63
N LEU A 55 -1.02 3.96 9.33
CA LEU A 55 -1.64 2.83 8.66
C LEU A 55 -0.76 2.32 7.53
N LEU A 56 -0.27 1.09 7.66
CA LEU A 56 0.31 0.33 6.55
C LEU A 56 -0.76 -0.62 6.01
N LEU A 57 -1.22 -0.37 4.80
CA LEU A 57 -2.17 -1.19 4.07
C LEU A 57 -1.44 -2.12 3.11
N ILE A 58 -1.77 -3.41 3.14
CA ILE A 58 -1.19 -4.44 2.27
C ILE A 58 -2.34 -5.23 1.66
N GLU A 59 -2.34 -5.46 0.35
CA GLU A 59 -3.29 -6.38 -0.29
C GLU A 59 -2.86 -7.84 -0.13
N ASP A 60 -3.80 -8.78 -0.19
CA ASP A 60 -3.55 -10.20 0.06
C ASP A 60 -2.97 -10.96 -1.15
N ASP A 61 -2.71 -10.28 -2.26
CA ASP A 61 -2.16 -10.85 -3.51
C ASP A 61 -0.70 -10.49 -3.77
N VAL A 62 0.03 -10.12 -2.72
CA VAL A 62 1.45 -9.78 -2.81
C VAL A 62 2.33 -10.76 -2.03
N ARG A 63 3.60 -10.84 -2.43
CA ARG A 63 4.69 -11.41 -1.64
C ARG A 63 5.56 -10.28 -1.11
N LEU A 64 5.95 -10.35 0.15
CA LEU A 64 6.87 -9.40 0.77
C LEU A 64 8.33 -9.79 0.49
N CYS A 65 9.24 -8.83 0.41
CA CYS A 65 10.68 -9.11 0.45
C CYS A 65 11.11 -9.57 1.85
N ASN A 66 12.28 -10.20 1.98
CA ASN A 66 12.73 -10.79 3.23
C ASN A 66 13.01 -9.75 4.34
N SER A 67 13.49 -8.55 3.97
CA SER A 67 13.76 -7.42 4.88
C SER A 67 12.57 -6.45 5.05
N PHE A 68 11.38 -6.82 4.60
CA PHE A 68 10.22 -5.94 4.44
C PHE A 68 9.96 -4.98 5.61
N LEU A 69 9.86 -5.50 6.83
CA LEU A 69 9.56 -4.65 7.99
C LEU A 69 10.69 -3.67 8.30
N TYR A 70 11.93 -4.08 8.10
CA TYR A 70 13.10 -3.21 8.29
C TYR A 70 13.06 -2.06 7.29
N GLU A 71 12.93 -2.37 6.01
CA GLU A 71 12.86 -1.38 4.92
C GLU A 71 11.68 -0.41 5.08
N VAL A 72 10.51 -0.93 5.48
CA VAL A 72 9.34 -0.08 5.74
C VAL A 72 9.60 0.88 6.90
N MET A 73 10.22 0.43 7.98
CA MET A 73 10.51 1.29 9.13
C MET A 73 11.56 2.34 8.80
N ASP A 74 12.59 1.97 8.05
CA ASP A 74 13.64 2.86 7.57
C ASP A 74 13.05 3.95 6.65
N ALA A 75 12.23 3.54 5.69
CA ALA A 75 11.53 4.49 4.80
C ALA A 75 10.60 5.45 5.56
N ILE A 76 9.90 4.98 6.60
CA ILE A 76 9.03 5.85 7.41
C ILE A 76 9.86 6.86 8.21
N GLU A 77 11.05 6.47 8.67
CA GLU A 77 11.97 7.38 9.37
C GLU A 77 12.56 8.41 8.40
N GLU A 78 12.92 8.00 7.18
CA GLU A 78 13.49 8.90 6.15
C GLU A 78 12.46 9.89 5.61
N TYR A 79 11.21 9.42 5.36
CA TYR A 79 10.13 10.23 4.77
C TYR A 79 9.02 10.50 5.79
N GLU A 80 9.41 11.04 6.93
CA GLU A 80 8.49 11.36 8.03
C GLU A 80 7.31 12.20 7.53
N ASP A 81 6.09 11.82 7.94
CA ASP A 81 4.83 12.47 7.57
C ASP A 81 4.38 12.34 6.10
N GLU A 82 5.10 11.61 5.24
CA GLU A 82 4.73 11.43 3.83
C GLU A 82 3.91 10.15 3.61
N VAL A 83 3.07 10.16 2.58
CA VAL A 83 2.42 8.95 2.05
C VAL A 83 3.45 8.20 1.22
N ILE A 84 3.70 6.91 1.54
CA ILE A 84 4.70 6.09 0.85
C ILE A 84 4.01 4.92 0.15
N ASN A 85 4.25 4.77 -1.14
CA ASN A 85 3.79 3.63 -1.92
C ASN A 85 4.98 2.70 -2.19
N PHE A 86 4.93 1.49 -1.63
CA PHE A 86 5.98 0.46 -1.74
C PHE A 86 5.81 -0.46 -2.96
N HIS A 87 4.82 -0.19 -3.78
CA HIS A 87 4.59 -0.88 -5.05
C HIS A 87 4.10 0.13 -6.10
N TYR A 88 4.98 1.00 -6.50
CA TYR A 88 4.69 1.97 -7.55
C TYR A 88 5.61 1.73 -8.74
N ASN A 89 5.03 1.19 -9.80
CA ASN A 89 5.74 0.89 -11.04
C ASN A 89 6.10 2.18 -11.80
N ILE A 90 7.19 2.81 -11.42
CA ILE A 90 7.79 3.92 -12.18
C ILE A 90 8.71 3.30 -13.21
N HIS A 91 8.27 3.22 -14.44
CA HIS A 91 8.93 2.51 -15.53
C HIS A 91 10.39 2.89 -15.81
N ASP A 92 10.98 3.94 -15.23
CA ASP A 92 12.25 4.46 -15.71
C ASP A 92 13.24 5.01 -14.69
N SER A 93 12.95 5.14 -13.41
CA SER A 93 13.88 5.85 -12.52
C SER A 93 14.83 4.94 -11.75
N GLY A 94 14.39 3.78 -11.29
CA GLY A 94 15.19 2.89 -10.41
C GLY A 94 15.56 3.53 -9.06
N PHE A 95 14.97 4.68 -8.73
CA PHE A 95 15.23 5.44 -7.50
C PHE A 95 13.94 5.87 -6.84
N THR A 96 13.90 5.85 -5.50
CA THR A 96 12.85 6.48 -4.71
C THR A 96 12.66 7.93 -5.12
N SER A 97 11.42 8.35 -5.35
CA SER A 97 11.10 9.68 -5.86
C SER A 97 9.75 10.21 -5.40
N GLU A 98 9.64 11.53 -5.33
CA GLU A 98 8.36 12.22 -5.19
C GLU A 98 7.55 12.14 -6.48
N VAL A 99 6.30 11.70 -6.37
CA VAL A 99 5.39 11.55 -7.50
C VAL A 99 4.13 12.38 -7.26
N PRO A 100 3.70 13.19 -8.25
CA PRO A 100 2.47 13.95 -8.12
C PRO A 100 1.24 13.07 -7.85
N VAL A 101 0.38 13.48 -6.91
CA VAL A 101 -0.81 12.73 -6.50
C VAL A 101 -1.76 12.41 -7.66
N ASN A 102 -1.80 13.24 -8.71
CA ASN A 102 -2.61 12.96 -9.90
C ASN A 102 -2.16 11.71 -10.69
N LYS A 103 -0.95 11.18 -10.42
CA LYS A 103 -0.42 9.93 -10.97
C LYS A 103 -0.54 8.75 -10.01
N TYR A 104 -1.12 8.94 -8.81
CA TYR A 104 -1.27 7.88 -7.83
C TYR A 104 -2.04 6.68 -8.42
N GLN A 105 -1.48 5.50 -8.29
CA GLN A 105 -2.04 4.22 -8.70
C GLN A 105 -1.34 3.08 -7.93
N PHE A 106 -1.86 1.85 -8.03
CA PHE A 106 -1.30 0.67 -7.36
C PHE A 106 -1.30 0.78 -5.83
N ASN A 107 -2.23 0.07 -5.20
CA ASN A 107 -2.46 0.16 -3.74
C ASN A 107 -2.02 -1.10 -2.99
N GLN A 108 -1.20 -1.94 -3.61
CA GLN A 108 -0.82 -3.25 -3.09
C GLN A 108 -0.08 -3.16 -1.76
N CYS A 109 0.68 -2.07 -1.55
CA CYS A 109 1.33 -1.81 -0.28
C CYS A 109 1.56 -0.29 -0.12
N VAL A 110 0.82 0.34 0.81
CA VAL A 110 0.88 1.80 1.00
C VAL A 110 0.88 2.16 2.47
N PHE A 111 1.77 3.06 2.85
CA PHE A 111 1.79 3.69 4.16
C PHE A 111 1.07 5.04 4.12
N PHE A 112 0.19 5.26 5.09
CA PHE A 112 -0.48 6.53 5.34
C PHE A 112 -0.12 7.00 6.75
N PRO A 113 0.54 8.16 6.90
CA PRO A 113 0.79 8.72 8.22
C PRO A 113 -0.53 9.01 8.94
N LYS A 114 -0.52 8.96 10.26
CA LYS A 114 -1.70 9.14 11.13
C LYS A 114 -2.54 10.36 10.76
N HIS A 115 -1.88 11.50 10.54
CA HIS A 115 -2.58 12.76 10.25
C HIS A 115 -3.32 12.71 8.90
N VAL A 116 -2.83 11.93 7.93
CA VAL A 116 -3.46 11.66 6.62
C VAL A 116 -4.57 10.64 6.79
N ALA A 117 -4.27 9.43 7.32
CA ALA A 117 -5.23 8.34 7.49
C ALA A 117 -6.50 8.78 8.21
N LYS A 118 -6.35 9.56 9.30
CA LYS A 118 -7.45 10.08 10.11
C LYS A 118 -8.40 10.98 9.32
N LYS A 119 -7.87 11.79 8.41
CA LYS A 119 -8.67 12.77 7.63
C LYS A 119 -9.25 12.16 6.36
N MET A 120 -8.55 11.20 5.74
CA MET A 120 -8.95 10.57 4.48
C MET A 120 -10.37 9.99 4.53
N LYS A 121 -10.76 9.37 5.65
CA LYS A 121 -12.08 8.76 5.81
C LYS A 121 -13.25 9.68 5.39
N THR A 122 -13.17 10.95 5.76
CA THR A 122 -14.23 11.93 5.42
C THR A 122 -14.28 12.16 3.91
N HIS A 123 -13.13 12.32 3.28
CA HIS A 123 -13.04 12.58 1.85
C HIS A 123 -13.36 11.31 1.02
N CYS A 124 -12.98 10.13 1.48
CA CYS A 124 -13.38 8.86 0.85
C CYS A 124 -14.91 8.68 0.88
N LYS A 125 -15.57 8.96 2.01
CA LYS A 125 -17.05 8.95 2.08
C LYS A 125 -17.69 9.99 1.15
N GLN A 126 -17.06 11.11 0.96
CA GLN A 126 -17.52 12.13 0.02
C GLN A 126 -17.35 11.65 -1.43
N PHE A 127 -16.21 11.09 -1.78
CA PHE A 127 -15.95 10.49 -3.10
C PHE A 127 -17.00 9.42 -3.42
N TYR A 128 -17.26 8.50 -2.48
CA TYR A 128 -18.24 7.44 -2.63
C TYR A 128 -19.63 7.95 -3.04
N LYS A 129 -20.03 9.11 -2.50
CA LYS A 129 -21.32 9.74 -2.83
C LYS A 129 -21.29 10.49 -4.16
N LEU A 130 -20.21 11.19 -4.46
CA LEU A 130 -20.13 12.06 -5.64
C LEU A 130 -19.81 11.31 -6.93
N TYR A 131 -19.10 10.18 -6.84
CA TYR A 131 -18.57 9.48 -8.00
C TYR A 131 -19.02 8.00 -8.08
N PRO A 132 -20.34 7.73 -8.11
CA PRO A 132 -20.88 6.36 -8.10
C PRO A 132 -20.44 5.51 -9.29
N TYR A 133 -19.99 6.13 -10.38
CA TYR A 133 -19.43 5.42 -11.53
C TYR A 133 -18.14 4.70 -11.16
N TYR A 134 -17.18 5.39 -10.54
CA TYR A 134 -15.89 4.80 -10.12
C TYR A 134 -16.07 3.77 -9.01
N VAL A 135 -16.98 4.04 -8.08
CA VAL A 135 -17.35 3.09 -7.01
C VAL A 135 -17.86 1.78 -7.63
N ARG A 136 -18.77 1.85 -8.61
CA ARG A 136 -19.28 0.65 -9.31
C ARG A 136 -18.19 -0.10 -10.10
N LYS A 137 -17.16 0.62 -10.54
CA LYS A 137 -15.97 0.02 -11.19
C LYS A 137 -14.95 -0.50 -10.19
N LYS A 138 -15.18 -0.32 -8.89
CA LYS A 138 -14.31 -0.77 -7.79
C LYS A 138 -12.89 -0.21 -7.86
N VAL A 139 -12.75 1.03 -8.33
CA VAL A 139 -11.44 1.70 -8.54
C VAL A 139 -11.14 2.60 -7.34
N TYR A 140 -10.67 2.00 -6.24
CA TYR A 140 -10.42 2.76 -5.02
C TYR A 140 -9.11 3.59 -5.06
N GLU A 141 -8.24 3.40 -6.05
CA GLU A 141 -7.14 4.33 -6.33
C GLU A 141 -7.64 5.75 -6.62
N MET A 142 -8.76 5.86 -7.30
CA MET A 142 -9.40 7.16 -7.56
C MET A 142 -9.93 7.80 -6.29
N GLU A 143 -10.40 6.99 -5.34
CA GLU A 143 -10.86 7.44 -4.03
C GLU A 143 -9.70 7.97 -3.19
N ILE A 144 -8.57 7.26 -3.16
CA ILE A 144 -7.35 7.69 -2.48
C ILE A 144 -6.84 8.99 -3.10
N ARG A 145 -6.68 9.03 -4.42
CA ARG A 145 -6.25 10.23 -5.15
C ARG A 145 -7.14 11.44 -4.84
N TYR A 146 -8.45 11.26 -4.85
CA TYR A 146 -9.38 12.32 -4.47
C TYR A 146 -9.15 12.79 -3.04
N ALA A 147 -9.04 11.86 -2.08
CA ALA A 147 -8.84 12.20 -0.68
C ALA A 147 -7.53 12.95 -0.43
N LEU A 148 -6.43 12.52 -1.06
CA LEU A 148 -5.14 13.21 -0.96
C LEU A 148 -5.21 14.62 -1.53
N ASN A 149 -5.85 14.82 -2.68
CA ASN A 149 -6.06 16.16 -3.25
C ASN A 149 -6.89 17.07 -2.33
N GLN A 150 -7.94 16.54 -1.68
CA GLN A 150 -8.75 17.32 -0.72
C GLN A 150 -7.96 17.69 0.55
N LEU A 151 -6.91 16.93 0.86
CA LEU A 151 -5.99 17.23 1.97
C LEU A 151 -4.84 18.15 1.55
N HIS A 152 -4.82 18.61 0.30
CA HIS A 152 -3.75 19.44 -0.28
C HIS A 152 -2.38 18.75 -0.26
N ILE A 153 -2.37 17.42 -0.35
CA ILE A 153 -1.14 16.65 -0.54
C ILE A 153 -0.84 16.65 -2.03
N GLU A 154 0.29 17.23 -2.39
CA GLU A 154 0.68 17.40 -3.80
C GLU A 154 1.44 16.20 -4.34
N HIS A 155 2.20 15.50 -3.49
CA HIS A 155 3.07 14.38 -3.84
C HIS A 155 2.89 13.22 -2.87
N PHE A 156 3.35 12.05 -3.27
CA PHE A 156 3.60 10.89 -2.44
C PHE A 156 4.98 10.32 -2.80
N ILE A 157 5.56 9.55 -1.92
CA ILE A 157 6.84 8.87 -2.16
C ILE A 157 6.56 7.54 -2.88
N ALA A 158 7.13 7.37 -4.04
CA ALA A 158 7.23 6.08 -4.72
C ALA A 158 8.57 5.45 -4.32
N TYR A 159 8.51 4.44 -3.47
CA TYR A 159 9.69 3.82 -2.89
C TYR A 159 10.29 2.77 -3.83
N GLU A 160 11.59 2.81 -4.01
CA GLU A 160 12.37 1.86 -4.82
C GLU A 160 13.57 1.32 -4.01
N PRO A 161 13.87 0.01 -4.10
CA PRO A 161 13.15 -1.00 -4.90
C PRO A 161 11.78 -1.34 -4.34
N GLU A 162 10.89 -1.90 -5.16
CA GLU A 162 9.58 -2.34 -4.71
C GLU A 162 9.71 -3.41 -3.62
N LEU A 163 9.08 -3.19 -2.47
CA LEU A 163 9.14 -4.10 -1.31
C LEU A 163 8.14 -5.26 -1.40
N VAL A 164 7.22 -5.20 -2.34
CA VAL A 164 6.22 -6.24 -2.57
C VAL A 164 6.16 -6.64 -4.03
N LYS A 165 5.88 -7.92 -4.27
CA LYS A 165 5.69 -8.48 -5.60
C LYS A 165 4.27 -8.98 -5.76
N CYS A 166 3.56 -8.49 -6.78
CA CYS A 166 2.25 -9.03 -7.16
C CYS A 166 2.37 -10.49 -7.61
N LEU A 167 1.52 -11.35 -7.05
CA LEU A 167 1.53 -12.79 -7.35
C LEU A 167 0.72 -13.17 -8.60
N GLY A 168 0.07 -12.19 -9.23
CA GLY A 168 -0.68 -12.41 -10.46
C GLY A 168 -1.93 -13.27 -10.26
N PHE A 169 -2.47 -13.36 -9.04
CA PHE A 169 -3.73 -14.06 -8.79
C PHE A 169 -4.86 -13.40 -9.58
N GLU A 170 -5.88 -14.20 -9.89
CA GLU A 170 -7.06 -13.68 -10.58
C GLU A 170 -7.64 -12.49 -9.82
N SER A 171 -7.76 -11.37 -10.51
CA SER A 171 -8.27 -10.13 -9.93
C SER A 171 -9.75 -10.27 -9.62
N MET A 172 -10.12 -9.99 -8.36
CA MET A 172 -11.54 -9.96 -7.92
C MET A 172 -12.37 -8.89 -8.64
N ILE A 173 -11.73 -7.95 -9.31
CA ILE A 173 -12.39 -6.86 -10.06
C ILE A 173 -12.21 -6.98 -11.56
N GLY A 174 -11.59 -8.08 -12.05
CA GLY A 174 -11.42 -8.35 -13.48
C GLY A 174 -10.36 -7.50 -14.16
N THR A 175 -9.43 -6.90 -13.40
CA THR A 175 -8.27 -6.22 -14.00
C THR A 175 -7.19 -7.23 -14.40
N PRO A 176 -6.38 -6.96 -15.45
CA PRO A 176 -5.23 -7.79 -15.76
C PRO A 176 -4.26 -7.88 -14.57
N PRO A 177 -3.48 -8.97 -14.43
CA PRO A 177 -2.43 -9.06 -13.44
C PRO A 177 -1.47 -7.89 -13.53
N ILE A 178 -1.13 -7.31 -12.39
CA ILE A 178 -0.13 -6.24 -12.32
C ILE A 178 1.25 -6.88 -12.38
N THR A 179 2.14 -6.29 -13.18
CA THR A 179 3.53 -6.75 -13.28
C THR A 179 4.38 -5.95 -12.29
N THR A 180 5.20 -6.64 -11.52
CA THR A 180 6.21 -6.04 -10.65
C THR A 180 7.54 -5.97 -11.42
N HIS A 181 8.20 -4.82 -11.43
CA HIS A 181 9.40 -4.60 -12.25
C HIS A 181 10.70 -4.60 -11.47
N ASN A 182 10.76 -3.94 -10.32
CA ASN A 182 11.99 -3.69 -9.56
C ASN A 182 12.01 -4.38 -8.19
N PHE A 183 11.31 -5.52 -8.05
CA PHE A 183 11.29 -6.26 -6.80
C PHE A 183 12.60 -6.98 -6.54
N ILE A 184 13.18 -6.76 -5.36
CA ILE A 184 14.38 -7.44 -4.87
C ILE A 184 14.02 -8.26 -3.64
N ASP A 185 14.23 -9.60 -3.72
CA ASP A 185 13.90 -10.52 -2.61
C ASP A 185 14.74 -10.26 -1.35
N ASP A 186 16.06 -10.01 -1.55
CA ASP A 186 17.04 -9.75 -0.51
C ASP A 186 17.68 -8.38 -0.74
N ILE A 187 17.12 -7.37 -0.09
CA ILE A 187 17.78 -6.07 -0.01
C ILE A 187 18.92 -6.22 0.98
N LYS A 188 20.15 -6.15 0.49
CA LYS A 188 21.33 -6.16 1.37
C LYS A 188 21.49 -4.79 1.99
N PRO A 189 21.76 -4.69 3.31
CA PRO A 189 22.15 -3.43 3.91
C PRO A 189 23.34 -2.86 3.13
N VAL A 190 23.33 -1.57 2.85
CA VAL A 190 24.50 -0.88 2.31
C VAL A 190 25.59 -1.04 3.36
N GLU A 191 26.62 -1.82 3.07
CA GLU A 191 27.81 -1.87 3.93
C GLU A 191 28.37 -0.44 3.95
N GLU A 192 28.30 0.23 5.10
CA GLU A 192 29.02 1.48 5.30
C GLU A 192 30.49 1.19 4.98
N GLU A 193 30.97 1.72 3.86
CA GLU A 193 32.39 1.73 3.57
C GLU A 193 33.06 2.48 4.72
N THR A 194 33.52 1.74 5.71
CA THR A 194 34.45 2.28 6.70
C THR A 194 35.71 2.66 5.95
N ASN A 195 35.75 3.92 5.53
CA ASN A 195 36.98 4.52 5.06
C ASN A 195 38.00 4.40 6.19
N GLY A 196 38.81 3.34 6.15
CA GLY A 196 39.96 3.19 7.00
C GLY A 196 40.92 4.33 6.68
N GLU A 197 40.94 5.32 7.56
CA GLU A 197 42.06 6.24 7.61
C GLU A 197 43.27 5.44 8.14
N GLU A 198 44.21 5.17 7.26
CA GLU A 198 45.58 4.86 7.62
C GLU A 198 46.42 6.14 7.77
#